data_5b0ed8fadf00bcc9d00b25356cb747a9
#
_entry.id   5b0ed8fadf00bcc9d00b25356cb747a9
#
_cell.length_a   1.000
_cell.length_b   1.000
_cell.length_c   1.000
_cell.angle_alpha   90.00
_cell.angle_beta   90.00
_cell.angle_gamma   90.00
#
_symmetry.space_group_name_H-M   'P 1'
#
loop_
_entity.id
_entity.type
_entity.pdbx_description
1 polymer ?
#
loop_
_entity_poly.entity_id
_entity_poly.type
_entity_poly.pdbx_seq_one_letter_code
_entity_poly.pdbx_strand_id
1 'polypeptide(L)'
;MIGAQIPKEEAMPRVTGLGHVGLYVRDLERMVAFYRDVMGMQVTKQNWRLGIVFLSADPEAVDHEIALMRGRPSADDPHLIQQISMRAASLDDLRAFHRRLRAEGYRIDNVVNHASAIGCYFFDPEGNRTEVFWVTGRPSWVPVA
;
A
#
# COMPACT_ATOMS: atom_id res chain seq x y z
N MET A 1 49.89 11.45 1.94
CA MET A 1 48.92 10.63 2.67
C MET A 1 47.59 10.74 1.95
N ILE A 2 47.21 9.69 1.23
CA ILE A 2 45.88 9.59 0.63
C ILE A 2 44.98 9.11 1.77
N GLY A 3 44.19 10.04 2.33
CA GLY A 3 43.16 9.70 3.30
C GLY A 3 42.16 8.79 2.63
N ALA A 4 42.11 7.52 3.02
CA ALA A 4 41.04 6.63 2.64
C ALA A 4 39.73 7.25 3.16
N GLN A 5 38.90 7.73 2.25
CA GLN A 5 37.51 8.07 2.58
C GLN A 5 36.87 6.77 3.05
N ILE A 6 36.50 6.71 4.32
CA ILE A 6 35.61 5.66 4.85
C ILE A 6 34.34 5.77 4.02
N PRO A 7 33.90 4.68 3.36
CA PRO A 7 32.63 4.73 2.65
C PRO A 7 31.56 5.23 3.63
N LYS A 8 30.83 6.28 3.25
CA LYS A 8 29.60 6.65 3.96
C LYS A 8 28.76 5.40 4.03
N GLU A 9 28.58 4.87 5.22
CA GLU A 9 27.64 3.77 5.44
C GLU A 9 26.32 4.20 4.80
N GLU A 10 25.89 3.49 3.73
CA GLU A 10 24.64 3.80 3.06
C GLU A 10 23.55 3.69 4.12
N ALA A 11 22.85 4.78 4.40
CA ALA A 11 21.79 4.78 5.39
C ALA A 11 20.77 3.69 5.01
N MET A 12 20.49 2.79 5.95
CA MET A 12 19.51 1.72 5.76
C MET A 12 18.17 2.32 5.36
N PRO A 13 17.52 1.83 4.29
CA PRO A 13 16.19 2.31 3.93
C PRO A 13 15.21 2.02 5.06
N ARG A 14 14.34 2.97 5.35
CA ARG A 14 13.32 2.83 6.40
C ARG A 14 11.96 3.25 5.88
N VAL A 15 10.93 2.56 6.33
CA VAL A 15 9.56 3.03 6.14
C VAL A 15 9.29 4.22 7.06
N THR A 16 8.45 5.16 6.64
CA THR A 16 8.08 6.33 7.43
C THR A 16 6.80 6.13 8.24
N GLY A 17 6.04 5.10 7.94
CA GLY A 17 4.84 4.73 8.67
C GLY A 17 3.88 3.89 7.84
N LEU A 18 2.77 3.54 8.46
CA LEU A 18 1.66 2.88 7.77
C LEU A 18 1.02 3.83 6.77
N GLY A 19 0.87 3.38 5.53
CA GLY A 19 0.17 4.12 4.49
C GLY A 19 -1.33 3.82 4.52
N HIS A 20 -1.69 2.57 4.27
CA HIS A 20 -3.07 2.11 4.26
C HIS A 20 -3.17 0.61 4.54
N VAL A 21 -4.40 0.17 4.81
CA VAL A 21 -4.74 -1.24 4.98
C VAL A 21 -5.82 -1.61 3.99
N GLY A 22 -5.64 -2.72 3.29
CA GLY A 22 -6.66 -3.34 2.44
C GLY A 22 -7.41 -4.42 3.22
N LEU A 23 -8.74 -4.41 3.13
CA LEU A 23 -9.61 -5.39 3.76
C LEU A 23 -10.44 -6.14 2.71
N TYR A 24 -10.50 -7.46 2.83
CA TYR A 24 -11.52 -8.23 2.12
C TYR A 24 -12.85 -8.15 2.84
N VAL A 25 -13.90 -7.82 2.12
CA VAL A 25 -15.24 -7.66 2.66
C VAL A 25 -16.26 -8.52 1.90
N ARG A 26 -17.35 -8.90 2.57
CA ARG A 26 -18.46 -9.64 1.97
C ARG A 26 -19.51 -8.71 1.37
N ASP A 27 -19.88 -7.69 2.11
CA ASP A 27 -20.87 -6.70 1.72
C ASP A 27 -20.18 -5.34 1.57
N LEU A 28 -19.77 -5.04 0.34
CA LEU A 28 -19.00 -3.83 0.04
C LEU A 28 -19.83 -2.57 0.28
N GLU A 29 -21.11 -2.56 -0.11
CA GLU A 29 -22.01 -1.41 0.06
C GLU A 29 -22.19 -1.08 1.54
N ARG A 30 -22.42 -2.08 2.37
CA ARG A 30 -22.57 -1.92 3.82
C ARG A 30 -21.28 -1.43 4.49
N MET A 31 -20.14 -1.93 4.07
CA MET A 31 -18.84 -1.52 4.60
C MET A 31 -18.48 -0.11 4.17
N VAL A 32 -18.75 0.28 2.94
CA VAL A 32 -18.59 1.67 2.47
C VAL A 32 -19.48 2.60 3.27
N ALA A 33 -20.74 2.25 3.46
CA ALA A 33 -21.68 3.04 4.27
C ALA A 33 -21.19 3.21 5.71
N PHE A 34 -20.64 2.17 6.32
CA PHE A 34 -20.08 2.25 7.66
C PHE A 34 -18.90 3.24 7.74
N TYR A 35 -17.90 3.10 6.88
CA TYR A 35 -16.74 4.00 6.92
C TYR A 35 -17.09 5.43 6.52
N ARG A 36 -18.01 5.62 5.60
CA ARG A 36 -18.47 6.95 5.19
C ARG A 36 -19.39 7.61 6.23
N ASP A 37 -20.43 6.92 6.66
CA ASP A 37 -21.55 7.53 7.42
C ASP A 37 -21.33 7.45 8.93
N VAL A 38 -20.66 6.42 9.43
CA VAL A 38 -20.37 6.26 10.86
C VAL A 38 -18.99 6.80 11.21
N MET A 39 -17.96 6.49 10.41
CA MET A 39 -16.59 6.93 10.66
C MET A 39 -16.27 8.30 10.07
N GLY A 40 -17.12 8.85 9.22
CA GLY A 40 -16.93 10.18 8.62
C GLY A 40 -15.86 10.26 7.53
N MET A 41 -15.47 9.12 6.97
CA MET A 41 -14.49 9.08 5.88
C MET A 41 -15.13 9.44 4.54
N GLN A 42 -14.30 9.85 3.59
CA GLN A 42 -14.74 10.19 2.24
C GLN A 42 -14.24 9.14 1.24
N VAL A 43 -15.10 8.76 0.29
CA VAL A 43 -14.69 7.91 -0.83
C VAL A 43 -13.81 8.74 -1.76
N THR A 44 -12.58 8.31 -1.96
CA THR A 44 -11.60 8.97 -2.85
C THR A 44 -11.57 8.37 -4.24
N LYS A 45 -11.75 7.06 -4.32
CA LYS A 45 -11.78 6.29 -5.57
C LYS A 45 -12.71 5.09 -5.42
N GLN A 46 -13.30 4.67 -6.52
CA GLN A 46 -14.14 3.49 -6.54
C GLN A 46 -14.15 2.81 -7.91
N ASN A 47 -14.21 1.50 -7.89
CA ASN A 47 -14.48 0.67 -9.05
C ASN A 47 -15.42 -0.46 -8.64
N TRP A 48 -16.72 -0.22 -8.77
CA TRP A 48 -17.75 -1.17 -8.36
C TRP A 48 -17.76 -2.45 -9.20
N ARG A 49 -17.31 -2.38 -10.44
CA ARG A 49 -17.18 -3.56 -11.31
C ARG A 49 -16.11 -4.52 -10.75
N LEU A 50 -14.98 -4.00 -10.31
CA LEU A 50 -13.93 -4.79 -9.67
C LEU A 50 -14.19 -5.03 -8.19
N GLY A 51 -15.16 -4.33 -7.59
CA GLY A 51 -15.48 -4.44 -6.18
C GLY A 51 -14.44 -3.80 -5.27
N ILE A 52 -13.88 -2.65 -5.67
CA ILE A 52 -12.85 -1.93 -4.92
C ILE A 52 -13.32 -0.51 -4.62
N VAL A 53 -13.19 -0.09 -3.36
CA VAL A 53 -13.47 1.28 -2.90
C VAL A 53 -12.38 1.73 -1.95
N PHE A 54 -11.91 2.95 -2.14
CA PHE A 54 -10.88 3.60 -1.31
C PHE A 54 -11.49 4.76 -0.54
N LEU A 55 -11.11 4.89 0.74
CA LEU A 55 -11.62 5.94 1.62
C LEU A 55 -10.47 6.62 2.37
N SER A 56 -10.62 7.91 2.61
CA SER A 56 -9.70 8.72 3.39
C SER A 56 -10.44 9.59 4.41
N ALA A 57 -9.84 9.77 5.58
CA ALA A 57 -10.32 10.72 6.58
C ALA A 57 -9.99 12.17 6.17
N ASP A 58 -8.91 12.37 5.42
CA ASP A 58 -8.48 13.66 4.88
C ASP A 58 -7.94 13.49 3.46
N PRO A 59 -8.82 13.53 2.43
CA PRO A 59 -8.42 13.31 1.03
C PRO A 59 -7.42 14.30 0.46
N GLU A 60 -7.27 15.48 1.05
CA GLU A 60 -6.27 16.45 0.62
C GLU A 60 -4.87 16.07 1.09
N ALA A 61 -4.76 15.44 2.24
CA ALA A 61 -3.48 15.03 2.81
C ALA A 61 -3.11 13.58 2.46
N VAL A 62 -4.10 12.68 2.41
CA VAL A 62 -3.89 11.24 2.22
C VAL A 62 -4.85 10.70 1.16
N ASP A 63 -4.31 10.02 0.16
CA ASP A 63 -5.13 9.44 -0.91
C ASP A 63 -6.16 8.44 -0.37
N HIS A 64 -5.74 7.55 0.49
CA HIS A 64 -6.62 6.65 1.24
C HIS A 64 -5.87 6.00 2.42
N GLU A 65 -6.59 5.70 3.47
CA GLU A 65 -6.13 4.89 4.60
C GLU A 65 -6.76 3.49 4.58
N ILE A 66 -7.96 3.38 4.00
CA ILE A 66 -8.70 2.13 3.89
C ILE A 66 -8.98 1.81 2.42
N ALA A 67 -8.66 0.59 2.02
CA ALA A 67 -9.09 -0.01 0.76
C ALA A 67 -10.02 -1.18 1.07
N LEU A 68 -11.23 -1.15 0.55
CA LEU A 68 -12.21 -2.22 0.70
C LEU A 68 -12.28 -3.02 -0.60
N MET A 69 -12.13 -4.33 -0.51
CA MET A 69 -12.19 -5.24 -1.66
C MET A 69 -13.24 -6.32 -1.44
N ARG A 70 -14.15 -6.49 -2.39
CA ARG A 70 -15.08 -7.62 -2.39
C ARG A 70 -14.29 -8.91 -2.61
N GLY A 71 -14.64 -9.98 -1.90
CA GLY A 71 -14.03 -11.28 -2.16
C GLY A 71 -13.58 -12.02 -0.92
N ARG A 72 -14.11 -11.68 0.27
CA ARG A 72 -13.89 -12.50 1.46
C ARG A 72 -14.50 -13.87 1.24
N PRO A 73 -13.70 -14.96 1.16
CA PRO A 73 -14.17 -16.25 0.64
C PRO A 73 -15.23 -16.89 1.53
N SER A 74 -15.07 -16.86 2.84
CA SER A 74 -16.02 -17.45 3.80
C SER A 74 -15.93 -16.79 5.18
N ALA A 75 -16.90 -17.09 6.05
CA ALA A 75 -16.89 -16.62 7.43
C ALA A 75 -15.72 -17.19 8.23
N ASP A 76 -15.25 -18.36 7.86
CA ASP A 76 -14.20 -19.11 8.56
C ASP A 76 -12.80 -18.86 7.97
N ASP A 77 -12.70 -18.13 6.86
CA ASP A 77 -11.41 -17.75 6.28
C ASP A 77 -10.75 -16.68 7.16
N PRO A 78 -9.56 -16.95 7.72
CA PRO A 78 -8.86 -16.00 8.55
C PRO A 78 -8.29 -14.81 7.78
N HIS A 79 -8.24 -14.84 6.44
CA HIS A 79 -7.67 -13.78 5.61
C HIS A 79 -8.61 -12.59 5.48
N LEU A 80 -8.58 -11.72 6.47
CA LEU A 80 -9.29 -10.44 6.47
C LEU A 80 -8.51 -9.35 5.75
N ILE A 81 -7.19 -9.36 5.93
CA ILE A 81 -6.28 -8.34 5.42
C ILE A 81 -5.84 -8.75 4.02
N GLN A 82 -6.09 -7.85 3.05
CA GLN A 82 -5.64 -8.04 1.68
C GLN A 82 -4.18 -7.60 1.53
N GLN A 83 -3.80 -6.49 2.17
CA GLN A 83 -2.42 -5.99 2.19
C GLN A 83 -2.18 -5.02 3.34
N ILE A 84 -0.92 -4.92 3.73
CA ILE A 84 -0.39 -3.89 4.63
C ILE A 84 0.60 -3.05 3.83
N SER A 85 0.37 -1.75 3.74
CA SER A 85 1.16 -0.86 2.89
C SER A 85 1.92 0.17 3.72
N MET A 86 3.25 0.14 3.59
CA MET A 86 4.18 1.02 4.30
C MET A 86 4.77 2.05 3.34
N ARG A 87 4.89 3.28 3.80
CA ARG A 87 5.41 4.39 3.00
C ARG A 87 6.94 4.45 3.07
N ALA A 88 7.58 4.50 1.90
CA ALA A 88 9.00 4.84 1.78
C ALA A 88 9.19 6.36 1.68
N ALA A 89 10.28 6.87 2.23
CA ALA A 89 10.59 8.29 2.23
C ALA A 89 10.93 8.82 0.84
N SER A 90 11.54 8.00 -0.02
CA SER A 90 12.00 8.37 -1.36
C SER A 90 11.92 7.21 -2.35
N LEU A 91 12.04 7.54 -3.63
CA LEU A 91 12.15 6.53 -4.68
C LEU A 91 13.44 5.70 -4.52
N ASP A 92 14.52 6.32 -4.08
CA ASP A 92 15.78 5.61 -3.85
C ASP A 92 15.66 4.62 -2.69
N ASP A 93 14.93 4.97 -1.63
CA ASP A 93 14.61 4.02 -0.56
C ASP A 93 13.75 2.86 -1.07
N LEU A 94 12.75 3.12 -1.90
CA LEU A 94 11.95 2.05 -2.51
C LEU A 94 12.81 1.11 -3.35
N ARG A 95 13.73 1.65 -4.16
CA ARG A 95 14.69 0.85 -4.93
C ARG A 95 15.62 0.04 -4.02
N ALA A 96 16.08 0.63 -2.92
CA ALA A 96 16.92 -0.05 -1.94
C ALA A 96 16.15 -1.20 -1.24
N PHE A 97 14.89 -1.00 -0.88
CA PHE A 97 14.02 -2.07 -0.37
C PHE A 97 13.89 -3.22 -1.37
N HIS A 98 13.60 -2.90 -2.63
CA HIS A 98 13.46 -3.93 -3.67
C HIS A 98 14.75 -4.76 -3.83
N ARG A 99 15.91 -4.10 -3.89
CA ARG A 99 17.21 -4.81 -3.97
C ARG A 99 17.44 -5.70 -2.77
N ARG A 100 17.18 -5.18 -1.56
CA ARG A 100 17.37 -5.90 -0.31
C ARG A 100 16.45 -7.11 -0.19
N LEU A 101 15.17 -6.94 -0.48
CA LEU A 101 14.19 -8.03 -0.44
C LEU A 101 14.59 -9.18 -1.37
N ARG A 102 15.06 -8.85 -2.56
CA ARG A 102 15.58 -9.86 -3.51
C ARG A 102 16.84 -10.54 -2.99
N ALA A 103 17.79 -9.78 -2.47
CA ALA A 103 19.06 -10.31 -1.95
C ALA A 103 18.84 -11.22 -0.74
N GLU A 104 17.87 -10.92 0.12
CA GLU A 104 17.53 -11.70 1.30
C GLU A 104 16.55 -12.87 1.00
N GLY A 105 16.12 -13.02 -0.25
CA GLY A 105 15.31 -14.16 -0.70
C GLY A 105 13.81 -14.05 -0.40
N TYR A 106 13.31 -12.86 -0.10
CA TYR A 106 11.85 -12.66 0.04
C TYR A 106 11.16 -12.80 -1.32
N ARG A 107 9.98 -13.40 -1.29
CA ARG A 107 9.17 -13.56 -2.50
C ARG A 107 8.55 -12.23 -2.89
N ILE A 108 8.99 -11.66 -4.02
CA ILE A 108 8.37 -10.50 -4.64
C ILE A 108 7.15 -10.97 -5.43
N ASP A 109 6.01 -10.32 -5.17
CA ASP A 109 4.78 -10.58 -5.90
C ASP A 109 4.72 -9.73 -7.17
N ASN A 110 4.86 -8.41 -7.02
CA ASN A 110 4.75 -7.48 -8.13
C ASN A 110 5.41 -6.13 -7.81
N VAL A 111 5.76 -5.40 -8.87
CA VAL A 111 6.09 -3.97 -8.80
C VAL A 111 5.13 -3.23 -9.70
N VAL A 112 4.38 -2.28 -9.15
CA VAL A 112 3.30 -1.60 -9.86
C VAL A 112 3.49 -0.09 -9.82
N ASN A 113 3.29 0.53 -10.96
CA ASN A 113 3.19 1.98 -11.09
C ASN A 113 1.70 2.35 -11.16
N HIS A 114 1.20 2.95 -10.09
CA HIS A 114 -0.18 3.42 -9.97
C HIS A 114 -0.36 4.89 -10.43
N ALA A 115 0.63 5.48 -11.09
CA ALA A 115 0.76 6.89 -11.41
C ALA A 115 0.98 7.78 -10.16
N SER A 116 0.08 7.78 -9.19
CA SER A 116 0.22 8.53 -7.93
C SER A 116 1.21 7.89 -6.94
N ALA A 117 1.51 6.62 -7.10
CA ALA A 117 2.46 5.87 -6.30
C ALA A 117 3.13 4.75 -7.09
N ILE A 118 4.32 4.39 -6.68
CA ILE A 118 5.01 3.18 -7.16
C ILE A 118 5.12 2.25 -5.96
N GLY A 119 4.63 1.02 -6.09
CA GLY A 119 4.60 0.03 -5.03
C GLY A 119 5.37 -1.23 -5.37
N CYS A 120 6.09 -1.76 -4.39
CA CYS A 120 6.71 -3.07 -4.42
C CYS A 120 5.95 -4.00 -3.47
N TYR A 121 5.29 -5.01 -4.02
CA TYR A 121 4.52 -5.99 -3.27
C TYR A 121 5.35 -7.25 -3.05
N PHE A 122 5.34 -7.74 -1.83
CA PHE A 122 6.08 -8.93 -1.44
C PHE A 122 5.36 -9.63 -0.27
N PHE A 123 5.86 -10.80 0.11
CA PHE A 123 5.30 -11.55 1.23
C PHE A 123 6.28 -11.54 2.41
N ASP A 124 5.76 -11.28 3.59
CA ASP A 124 6.53 -11.39 4.82
C ASP A 124 6.87 -12.86 5.16
N PRO A 125 7.65 -13.15 6.19
CA PRO A 125 8.02 -14.52 6.54
C PRO A 125 6.86 -15.46 6.82
N GLU A 126 5.69 -14.95 7.21
CA GLU A 126 4.47 -15.75 7.46
C GLU A 126 3.49 -15.73 6.29
N GLY A 127 3.87 -15.11 5.15
CA GLY A 127 3.06 -15.09 3.93
C GLY A 127 2.02 -13.98 3.86
N ASN A 128 2.10 -12.97 4.70
CA ASN A 128 1.23 -11.80 4.59
C ASN A 128 1.69 -10.90 3.43
N ARG A 129 0.74 -10.49 2.59
CA ARG A 129 1.03 -9.58 1.50
C ARG A 129 1.30 -8.18 2.02
N THR A 130 2.48 -7.68 1.74
CA THR A 130 3.00 -6.39 2.21
C THR A 130 3.41 -5.55 1.03
N GLU A 131 3.26 -4.26 1.13
CA GLU A 131 3.71 -3.29 0.13
C GLU A 131 4.63 -2.26 0.79
N VAL A 132 5.70 -1.90 0.10
CA VAL A 132 6.41 -0.65 0.33
C VAL A 132 6.19 0.23 -0.88
N PHE A 133 5.69 1.45 -0.68
CA PHE A 133 5.34 2.36 -1.76
C PHE A 133 5.94 3.76 -1.56
N TRP A 134 6.13 4.45 -2.66
CA TRP A 134 6.52 5.85 -2.70
C TRP A 134 5.51 6.66 -3.48
N VAL A 135 5.11 7.81 -2.94
CA VAL A 135 4.13 8.71 -3.55
C VAL A 135 4.84 9.63 -4.54
N THR A 136 4.41 9.60 -5.80
CA THR A 136 5.05 10.34 -6.90
C THR A 136 4.71 11.83 -6.93
N GLY A 137 3.65 12.26 -6.26
CA GLY A 137 3.07 13.60 -6.38
C GLY A 137 2.19 13.80 -7.63
N ARG A 138 2.02 12.76 -8.45
CA ARG A 138 1.10 12.82 -9.60
C ARG A 138 -0.32 12.47 -9.17
N PRO A 139 -1.35 13.02 -9.85
CA PRO A 139 -2.73 12.60 -9.59
C PRO A 139 -2.91 11.12 -9.88
N SER A 140 -3.69 10.44 -9.07
CA SER A 140 -4.08 9.08 -9.42
C SER A 140 -5.08 9.12 -10.56
N TRP A 141 -4.75 8.39 -11.61
CA TRP A 141 -5.65 8.16 -12.71
C TRP A 141 -6.69 7.10 -12.30
N VAL A 142 -7.86 7.56 -11.95
CA VAL A 142 -9.04 6.70 -11.96
C VAL A 142 -9.95 7.25 -13.03
N PRO A 143 -10.19 6.54 -14.13
CA PRO A 143 -11.27 6.91 -15.03
C PRO A 143 -12.54 6.93 -14.21
N VAL A 144 -13.18 8.08 -14.14
CA VAL A 144 -14.56 8.17 -13.65
C VAL A 144 -15.39 7.49 -14.72
N ALA A 145 -15.78 6.25 -14.45
CA ALA A 145 -16.76 5.57 -15.29
C ALA A 145 -18.14 6.05 -14.95
#